data_3331cfc6e2fdcdc1634c7b6366cf5964
#
_entry.id   3331cfc6e2fdcdc1634c7b6366cf5964
#
_cell.length_a   1.000
_cell.length_b   1.000
_cell.length_c   1.000
_cell.angle_alpha   90.00
_cell.angle_beta   90.00
_cell.angle_gamma   90.00
#
_symmetry.space_group_name_H-M   'P 1'
#
loop_
_entity.id
_entity.type
_entity.pdbx_description
1 polymer ?
#
loop_
_entity_poly.entity_id
_entity_poly.type
_entity_poly.pdbx_seq_one_letter_code
_entity_poly.pdbx_strand_id
1 'polypeptide(L)'
;MHLFSQQLPGKLAIVTTYFNFAGYSTLLNNYKIFADEIRSQGLDLWTVEIAFGDKEFDLNKDNRTLQIRTEDVMWHKERALNVLIKTLPKEYDTIAWLDADVIFENRKWAEEASELLKHCKIIQCFSNVHCYQEGNMDLTKNTHIGYSLKKNNLNKYSTETSHPGFAWAGRRDFLER
;
A
#
# COMPACT_ATOMS: atom_id res chain seq x y z
N MET A 1 -16.50 10.19 24.36
CA MET A 1 -16.68 9.56 23.05
C MET A 1 -16.26 8.10 23.21
N HIS A 2 -17.24 7.18 23.34
CA HIS A 2 -16.92 5.75 23.44
C HIS A 2 -16.46 5.28 22.06
N LEU A 3 -15.17 5.06 21.92
CA LEU A 3 -14.62 4.34 20.78
C LEU A 3 -15.06 2.87 20.95
N PHE A 4 -16.00 2.42 20.12
CA PHE A 4 -16.36 1.01 20.09
C PHE A 4 -15.14 0.24 19.55
N SER A 5 -14.44 -0.44 20.45
CA SER A 5 -13.44 -1.43 20.05
C SER A 5 -14.19 -2.60 19.40
N GLN A 6 -13.97 -2.83 18.12
CA GLN A 6 -14.46 -4.01 17.45
C GLN A 6 -13.35 -5.06 17.46
N GLN A 7 -13.68 -6.24 17.96
CA GLN A 7 -12.77 -7.37 17.85
C GLN A 7 -12.73 -7.81 16.39
N LEU A 8 -11.57 -7.64 15.76
CA LEU A 8 -11.31 -8.10 14.40
C LEU A 8 -10.66 -9.47 14.52
N PRO A 9 -11.27 -10.55 14.02
CA PRO A 9 -10.77 -11.91 14.22
C PRO A 9 -9.67 -12.30 13.24
N GLY A 10 -9.41 -11.51 12.21
CA GLY A 10 -8.64 -11.91 11.07
C GLY A 10 -7.22 -11.36 11.01
N LYS A 11 -6.65 -11.50 9.82
CA LYS A 11 -5.28 -11.13 9.50
C LYS A 11 -5.22 -9.83 8.72
N LEU A 12 -4.05 -9.21 8.70
CA LEU A 12 -3.71 -8.13 7.79
C LEU A 12 -3.19 -8.71 6.47
N ALA A 13 -3.83 -8.34 5.35
CA ALA A 13 -3.28 -8.54 4.01
C ALA A 13 -2.53 -7.29 3.55
N ILE A 14 -1.36 -7.47 2.98
CA ILE A 14 -0.67 -6.42 2.25
C ILE A 14 -1.02 -6.56 0.78
N VAL A 15 -1.55 -5.51 0.16
CA VAL A 15 -1.90 -5.51 -1.27
C VAL A 15 -1.12 -4.43 -2.01
N THR A 16 -0.66 -4.74 -3.20
CA THR A 16 0.02 -3.78 -4.08
C THR A 16 -0.32 -4.02 -5.54
N THR A 17 -0.07 -3.01 -6.35
CA THR A 17 -0.13 -3.11 -7.82
C THR A 17 1.27 -3.02 -8.39
N TYR A 18 1.53 -3.84 -9.40
CA TYR A 18 2.71 -3.74 -10.23
C TYR A 18 2.31 -3.61 -11.69
N PHE A 19 2.81 -2.61 -12.36
CA PHE A 19 2.71 -2.47 -13.82
C PHE A 19 3.88 -1.66 -14.35
N ASN A 20 4.42 -2.10 -15.48
CA ASN A 20 5.66 -1.57 -16.05
C ASN A 20 5.52 -1.46 -17.56
N PHE A 21 4.71 -0.52 -18.03
CA PHE A 21 4.43 -0.32 -19.45
C PHE A 21 5.70 -0.11 -20.27
N ALA A 22 6.59 0.75 -19.80
CA ALA A 22 7.82 1.13 -20.52
C ALA A 22 8.97 0.11 -20.38
N GLY A 23 8.84 -0.90 -19.52
CA GLY A 23 9.89 -1.92 -19.32
C GLY A 23 11.10 -1.42 -18.54
N TYR A 24 10.93 -0.46 -17.63
CA TYR A 24 12.02 0.02 -16.79
C TYR A 24 12.51 -1.04 -15.81
N SER A 25 13.79 -1.35 -15.83
CA SER A 25 14.41 -2.30 -14.89
C SER A 25 14.34 -1.80 -13.44
N THR A 26 14.35 -0.51 -13.21
CA THR A 26 14.23 0.11 -11.89
C THR A 26 12.91 -0.24 -11.20
N LEU A 27 11.77 -0.22 -11.93
CA LEU A 27 10.47 -0.57 -11.38
C LEU A 27 10.42 -2.03 -10.89
N LEU A 28 10.97 -2.95 -11.69
CA LEU A 28 11.03 -4.36 -11.31
C LEU A 28 11.96 -4.59 -10.12
N ASN A 29 13.11 -3.91 -10.07
CA ASN A 29 14.06 -4.01 -8.97
C ASN A 29 13.48 -3.45 -7.67
N ASN A 30 12.83 -2.28 -7.73
CA ASN A 30 12.17 -1.69 -6.56
C ASN A 30 11.05 -2.60 -6.03
N TYR A 31 10.22 -3.16 -6.92
CA TYR A 31 9.22 -4.14 -6.53
C TYR A 31 9.82 -5.36 -5.83
N LYS A 32 10.91 -5.92 -6.36
CA LYS A 32 11.57 -7.08 -5.74
C LYS A 32 12.07 -6.77 -4.34
N ILE A 33 12.76 -5.63 -4.16
CA ILE A 33 13.25 -5.19 -2.85
C ILE A 33 12.08 -5.01 -1.88
N PHE A 34 11.01 -4.32 -2.29
CA PHE A 34 9.78 -4.14 -1.52
C PHE A 34 9.17 -5.50 -1.13
N ALA A 35 8.98 -6.39 -2.11
CA ALA A 35 8.34 -7.68 -1.88
C ALA A 35 9.15 -8.58 -0.93
N ASP A 36 10.48 -8.59 -1.08
CA ASP A 36 11.38 -9.35 -0.20
C ASP A 36 11.34 -8.78 1.23
N GLU A 37 11.32 -7.45 1.39
CA GLU A 37 11.21 -6.82 2.71
C GLU A 37 9.88 -7.16 3.40
N ILE A 38 8.74 -7.05 2.72
CA ILE A 38 7.43 -7.43 3.28
C ILE A 38 7.40 -8.91 3.67
N ARG A 39 7.88 -9.79 2.81
CA ARG A 39 7.92 -11.24 3.07
C ARG A 39 8.89 -11.60 4.21
N SER A 40 10.01 -10.88 4.32
CA SER A 40 11.00 -11.09 5.42
C SER A 40 10.43 -10.81 6.80
N GLN A 41 9.38 -9.97 6.87
CA GLN A 41 8.63 -9.68 8.09
C GLN A 41 7.54 -10.72 8.39
N GLY A 42 7.39 -11.76 7.57
CA GLY A 42 6.34 -12.77 7.72
C GLY A 42 4.94 -12.29 7.32
N LEU A 43 4.85 -11.18 6.59
CA LEU A 43 3.59 -10.59 6.14
C LEU A 43 3.11 -11.20 4.82
N ASP A 44 1.80 -11.32 4.66
CA ASP A 44 1.16 -11.88 3.47
C ASP A 44 1.00 -10.81 2.39
N LEU A 45 1.91 -10.81 1.41
CA LEU A 45 1.88 -9.91 0.26
C LEU A 45 1.06 -10.51 -0.89
N TRP A 46 0.08 -9.75 -1.34
CA TRP A 46 -0.75 -10.02 -2.51
C TRP A 46 -0.48 -8.94 -3.57
N THR A 47 -0.21 -9.37 -4.77
CA THR A 47 0.13 -8.45 -5.86
C THR A 47 -0.85 -8.61 -7.02
N VAL A 48 -1.31 -7.52 -7.59
CA VAL A 48 -1.91 -7.53 -8.92
C VAL A 48 -0.93 -6.95 -9.92
N GLU A 49 -0.54 -7.77 -10.88
CA GLU A 49 0.29 -7.35 -12.01
C GLU A 49 -0.58 -7.04 -13.22
N ILE A 50 -0.32 -5.91 -13.88
CA ILE A 50 -0.98 -5.53 -15.12
C ILE A 50 0.03 -5.53 -16.27
N ALA A 51 -0.21 -6.38 -17.27
CA ALA A 51 0.50 -6.38 -18.54
C ALA A 51 -0.34 -5.66 -19.62
N PHE A 52 0.32 -4.96 -20.51
CA PHE A 52 -0.29 -4.17 -21.59
C PHE A 52 -0.03 -4.82 -22.95
N GLY A 53 -1.11 -5.00 -23.76
CA GLY A 53 -1.02 -5.62 -25.08
C GLY A 53 -0.41 -7.02 -25.00
N ASP A 54 0.55 -7.31 -25.85
CA ASP A 54 1.24 -8.61 -25.93
C ASP A 54 2.44 -8.74 -24.98
N LYS A 55 2.70 -7.71 -24.13
CA LYS A 55 3.84 -7.75 -23.22
C LYS A 55 3.74 -8.91 -22.23
N GLU A 56 4.83 -9.66 -22.05
CA GLU A 56 4.90 -10.71 -21.06
C GLU A 56 4.80 -10.16 -19.63
N PHE A 57 4.32 -10.97 -18.71
CA PHE A 57 4.31 -10.64 -17.29
C PHE A 57 5.75 -10.66 -16.74
N ASP A 58 6.09 -9.65 -15.94
CA ASP A 58 7.41 -9.53 -15.32
C ASP A 58 7.54 -10.41 -14.05
N LEU A 59 6.39 -10.70 -13.40
CA LEU A 59 6.35 -11.44 -12.14
C LEU A 59 5.99 -12.91 -12.36
N ASN A 60 6.58 -13.79 -11.54
CA ASN A 60 6.18 -15.19 -11.51
C ASN A 60 4.76 -15.30 -10.92
N LYS A 61 3.93 -16.08 -11.60
CA LYS A 61 2.58 -16.39 -11.12
C LYS A 61 2.64 -17.35 -9.94
N ASP A 62 2.02 -16.97 -8.85
CA ASP A 62 1.80 -17.81 -7.68
C ASP A 62 0.35 -17.66 -7.17
N ASN A 63 0.04 -18.22 -6.02
CA ASN A 63 -1.30 -18.17 -5.43
C ASN A 63 -1.67 -16.78 -4.83
N ARG A 64 -0.72 -15.85 -4.78
CA ARG A 64 -0.88 -14.49 -4.28
C ARG A 64 -0.60 -13.41 -5.34
N THR A 65 -0.37 -13.83 -6.58
CA THR A 65 -0.13 -12.94 -7.72
C THR A 65 -1.29 -13.06 -8.72
N LEU A 66 -2.11 -12.03 -8.79
CA LEU A 66 -3.18 -11.90 -9.79
C LEU A 66 -2.63 -11.19 -11.02
N GLN A 67 -2.63 -11.86 -12.16
CA GLN A 67 -2.17 -11.31 -13.44
C GLN A 67 -3.35 -10.91 -14.31
N ILE A 68 -3.37 -9.65 -14.74
CA ILE A 68 -4.42 -9.06 -15.58
C ILE A 68 -3.78 -8.47 -16.83
N ARG A 69 -4.40 -8.68 -17.99
CA ARG A 69 -3.97 -8.07 -19.25
C ARG A 69 -5.00 -7.03 -19.71
N THR A 70 -4.52 -5.93 -20.27
CA THR A 70 -5.36 -4.87 -20.84
C THR A 70 -4.71 -4.26 -22.08
N GLU A 71 -5.53 -3.79 -23.02
CA GLU A 71 -5.07 -2.99 -24.16
C GLU A 71 -4.98 -1.50 -23.81
N ASP A 72 -5.68 -1.06 -22.76
CA ASP A 72 -5.76 0.35 -22.40
C ASP A 72 -4.56 0.78 -21.55
N VAL A 73 -3.74 1.67 -22.11
CA VAL A 73 -2.59 2.26 -21.38
C VAL A 73 -3.09 3.48 -20.61
N MET A 74 -3.56 3.22 -19.39
CA MET A 74 -4.00 4.25 -18.47
C MET A 74 -3.65 3.91 -17.01
N TRP A 75 -3.95 4.80 -16.10
CA TRP A 75 -3.76 4.56 -14.67
C TRP A 75 -4.82 3.61 -14.13
N HIS A 76 -4.41 2.42 -13.72
CA HIS A 76 -5.32 1.35 -13.28
C HIS A 76 -5.20 1.00 -11.79
N LYS A 77 -4.36 1.68 -11.03
CA LYS A 77 -3.96 1.29 -9.66
C LYS A 77 -5.16 1.00 -8.77
N GLU A 78 -6.06 1.95 -8.62
CA GLU A 78 -7.19 1.85 -7.68
C GLU A 78 -8.16 0.75 -8.11
N ARG A 79 -8.42 0.64 -9.42
CA ARG A 79 -9.29 -0.41 -9.96
C ARG A 79 -8.68 -1.80 -9.78
N ALA A 80 -7.38 -1.94 -10.03
CA ALA A 80 -6.67 -3.20 -9.86
C ALA A 80 -6.64 -3.63 -8.39
N LEU A 81 -6.37 -2.70 -7.46
CA LEU A 81 -6.48 -2.97 -6.02
C LEU A 81 -7.87 -3.43 -5.63
N ASN A 82 -8.93 -2.79 -6.11
CA ASN A 82 -10.30 -3.19 -5.82
C ASN A 82 -10.62 -4.60 -6.35
N VAL A 83 -10.08 -4.98 -7.51
CA VAL A 83 -10.23 -6.34 -8.03
C VAL A 83 -9.50 -7.33 -7.14
N LEU A 84 -8.24 -7.03 -6.79
CA LEU A 84 -7.43 -7.90 -5.93
C LEU A 84 -8.07 -8.10 -4.55
N ILE A 85 -8.54 -7.02 -3.91
CA ILE A 85 -9.18 -7.07 -2.59
C ILE A 85 -10.38 -8.02 -2.58
N LYS A 86 -11.19 -8.04 -3.64
CA LYS A 86 -12.34 -8.95 -3.77
C LYS A 86 -11.96 -10.43 -3.87
N THR A 87 -10.72 -10.73 -4.30
CA THR A 87 -10.22 -12.10 -4.41
C THR A 87 -9.58 -12.61 -3.12
N LEU A 88 -9.29 -11.73 -2.16
CA LEU A 88 -8.64 -12.13 -0.91
C LEU A 88 -9.50 -13.10 -0.11
N PRO A 89 -8.90 -14.12 0.52
CA PRO A 89 -9.56 -14.97 1.49
C PRO A 89 -10.27 -14.16 2.60
N LYS A 90 -11.37 -14.69 3.11
CA LYS A 90 -12.21 -13.98 4.11
C LYS A 90 -11.53 -13.81 5.48
N GLU A 91 -10.46 -14.55 5.73
CA GLU A 91 -9.65 -14.41 6.94
C GLU A 91 -8.92 -13.07 7.06
N TYR A 92 -8.75 -12.35 5.93
CA TYR A 92 -8.18 -11.01 5.92
C TYR A 92 -9.30 -9.97 6.09
N ASP A 93 -9.44 -9.45 7.28
CA ASP A 93 -10.44 -8.41 7.62
C ASP A 93 -9.83 -7.00 7.72
N THR A 94 -8.52 -6.91 7.66
CA THR A 94 -7.76 -5.67 7.53
C THR A 94 -6.85 -5.74 6.31
N ILE A 95 -6.73 -4.63 5.58
CA ILE A 95 -6.02 -4.58 4.31
C ILE A 95 -5.15 -3.33 4.29
N ALA A 96 -3.86 -3.49 4.05
CA ALA A 96 -2.95 -2.38 3.78
C ALA A 96 -2.60 -2.35 2.29
N TRP A 97 -2.84 -1.22 1.63
CA TRP A 97 -2.42 -1.00 0.24
C TRP A 97 -1.22 -0.08 0.21
N LEU A 98 -0.15 -0.61 -0.35
CA LEU A 98 1.16 0.03 -0.37
C LEU A 98 1.61 0.28 -1.81
N ASP A 99 2.36 1.36 -2.01
CA ASP A 99 3.14 1.52 -3.23
C ASP A 99 4.27 0.49 -3.25
N ALA A 100 4.60 -0.02 -4.43
CA ALA A 100 5.50 -1.16 -4.61
C ALA A 100 7.00 -0.81 -4.48
N ASP A 101 7.32 0.27 -3.79
CA ASP A 101 8.67 0.79 -3.54
C ASP A 101 8.82 1.39 -2.12
N VAL A 102 7.87 1.10 -1.23
CA VAL A 102 7.88 1.58 0.16
C VAL A 102 8.62 0.62 1.06
N ILE A 103 9.56 1.15 1.85
CA ILE A 103 10.24 0.42 2.93
C ILE A 103 9.93 1.08 4.27
N PHE A 104 9.48 0.28 5.23
CA PHE A 104 9.20 0.77 6.58
C PHE A 104 10.44 0.62 7.48
N GLU A 105 10.88 1.72 8.08
CA GLU A 105 11.93 1.68 9.10
C GLU A 105 11.45 0.97 10.39
N ASN A 106 10.19 1.21 10.76
CA ASN A 106 9.56 0.55 11.90
C ASN A 106 9.03 -0.82 11.49
N ARG A 107 9.72 -1.89 11.85
CA ARG A 107 9.32 -3.27 11.55
C ARG A 107 8.02 -3.73 12.26
N LYS A 108 7.53 -2.96 13.23
CA LYS A 108 6.25 -3.23 13.91
C LYS A 108 5.06 -2.50 13.30
N TRP A 109 5.26 -1.83 12.16
CA TRP A 109 4.23 -1.02 11.51
C TRP A 109 2.93 -1.80 11.26
N ALA A 110 3.02 -3.06 10.88
CA ALA A 110 1.85 -3.91 10.57
C ALA A 110 1.05 -4.29 11.83
N GLU A 111 1.75 -4.57 12.94
CA GLU A 111 1.14 -4.82 14.25
C GLU A 111 0.44 -3.55 14.76
N GLU A 112 1.11 -2.40 14.68
CA GLU A 112 0.56 -1.10 15.08
C GLU A 112 -0.64 -0.72 14.21
N ALA A 113 -0.58 -0.95 12.89
CA ALA A 113 -1.69 -0.72 11.98
C ALA A 113 -2.89 -1.59 12.34
N SER A 114 -2.67 -2.88 12.61
CA SER A 114 -3.73 -3.82 13.01
C SER A 114 -4.38 -3.41 14.33
N GLU A 115 -3.61 -2.92 15.30
CA GLU A 115 -4.13 -2.44 16.57
C GLU A 115 -4.96 -1.16 16.39
N LEU A 116 -4.47 -0.21 15.62
CA LEU A 116 -5.20 1.04 15.33
C LEU A 116 -6.51 0.79 14.59
N LEU A 117 -6.56 -0.19 13.69
CA LEU A 117 -7.76 -0.54 12.93
C LEU A 117 -8.89 -1.16 13.78
N LYS A 118 -8.61 -1.59 15.00
CA LYS A 118 -9.67 -1.92 15.97
C LYS A 118 -10.49 -0.69 16.38
N HIS A 119 -9.92 0.49 16.27
CA HIS A 119 -10.52 1.76 16.70
C HIS A 119 -10.82 2.72 15.53
N CYS A 120 -10.11 2.57 14.41
CA CYS A 120 -10.25 3.39 13.21
C CYS A 120 -10.72 2.53 12.03
N LYS A 121 -11.41 3.14 11.07
CA LYS A 121 -11.83 2.42 9.84
C LYS A 121 -10.74 2.44 8.77
N ILE A 122 -9.93 3.50 8.76
CA ILE A 122 -8.87 3.74 7.80
C ILE A 122 -7.77 4.56 8.47
N ILE A 123 -6.52 4.29 8.11
CA ILE A 123 -5.32 4.98 8.60
C ILE A 123 -4.31 5.16 7.49
N GLN A 124 -3.45 6.17 7.61
CA GLN A 124 -2.16 6.20 6.89
C GLN A 124 -1.09 5.53 7.75
N CYS A 125 -0.31 4.63 7.15
CA CYS A 125 0.63 3.77 7.88
C CYS A 125 2.00 4.42 8.12
N PHE A 126 2.12 5.73 7.97
CA PHE A 126 3.38 6.45 8.15
C PHE A 126 3.18 7.81 8.79
N SER A 127 4.18 8.31 9.47
CA SER A 127 4.23 9.69 9.98
C SER A 127 5.06 10.59 9.07
N ASN A 128 6.16 10.07 8.57
CA ASN A 128 7.09 10.76 7.67
C ASN A 128 7.50 9.83 6.55
N VAL A 129 7.82 10.40 5.41
CA VAL A 129 8.39 9.69 4.25
C VAL A 129 9.69 10.36 3.86
N HIS A 130 10.69 9.54 3.60
CA HIS A 130 11.96 9.94 3.05
C HIS A 130 12.04 9.42 1.61
N CYS A 131 12.16 10.33 0.64
CA CYS A 131 12.30 9.94 -0.76
C CYS A 131 13.79 9.90 -1.13
N TYR A 132 14.23 8.78 -1.67
CA TYR A 132 15.59 8.64 -2.21
C TYR A 132 15.60 9.15 -3.65
N GLN A 133 16.59 9.98 -3.98
CA GLN A 133 16.88 10.37 -5.36
C GLN A 133 18.17 9.70 -5.81
N GLU A 134 18.27 9.39 -7.10
CA GLU A 134 19.46 8.79 -7.68
C GLU A 134 20.70 9.67 -7.42
N GLY A 135 21.71 9.07 -6.78
CA GLY A 135 23.00 9.76 -6.48
C GLY A 135 22.96 10.75 -5.32
N ASN A 136 21.83 10.95 -4.65
CA ASN A 136 21.75 11.86 -3.50
C ASN A 136 20.84 11.29 -2.42
N MET A 137 21.37 11.20 -1.20
CA MET A 137 20.58 10.85 0.00
C MET A 137 19.88 12.08 0.62
N ASP A 138 19.68 13.14 -0.15
CA ASP A 138 18.91 14.29 0.29
C ASP A 138 17.44 13.93 0.40
N LEU A 139 17.02 13.81 1.65
CA LEU A 139 15.73 13.33 2.07
C LEU A 139 14.71 14.45 1.93
N THR A 140 13.88 14.40 0.91
CA THR A 140 12.66 15.20 0.89
C THR A 140 11.71 14.63 1.95
N LYS A 141 11.51 15.35 3.04
CA LYS A 141 10.66 14.92 4.13
C LYS A 141 9.21 15.32 3.87
N ASN A 142 8.37 14.35 3.56
CA ASN A 142 6.93 14.53 3.49
C ASN A 142 6.26 13.96 4.75
N THR A 143 5.15 14.57 5.17
CA THR A 143 4.36 14.10 6.30
C THR A 143 3.02 13.54 5.82
N HIS A 144 2.36 12.73 6.65
CA HIS A 144 1.00 12.28 6.33
C HIS A 144 -0.05 13.40 6.54
N ILE A 145 -1.19 13.26 5.88
CA ILE A 145 -2.26 14.28 5.91
C ILE A 145 -2.76 14.55 7.33
N GLY A 146 -2.98 13.52 8.12
CA GLY A 146 -3.46 13.65 9.50
C GLY A 146 -2.52 14.46 10.39
N TYR A 147 -1.20 14.29 10.22
CA TYR A 147 -0.21 15.09 10.95
C TYR A 147 -0.27 16.56 10.52
N SER A 148 -0.38 16.81 9.21
CA SER A 148 -0.51 18.18 8.69
C SER A 148 -1.77 18.87 9.19
N LEU A 149 -2.91 18.18 9.20
CA LEU A 149 -4.16 18.69 9.75
C LEU A 149 -4.04 19.01 11.24
N LYS A 150 -3.46 18.11 12.05
CA LYS A 150 -3.25 18.33 13.48
C LYS A 150 -2.36 19.53 13.75
N LYS A 151 -1.27 19.68 13.02
CA LYS A 151 -0.34 20.81 13.13
C LYS A 151 -1.02 22.15 12.81
N ASN A 152 -1.97 22.16 11.89
CA ASN A 152 -2.70 23.35 11.44
C ASN A 152 -4.08 23.50 12.13
N ASN A 153 -4.26 22.95 13.34
CA ASN A 153 -5.51 23.00 14.10
C ASN A 153 -6.75 22.51 13.32
N LEU A 154 -6.56 21.49 12.47
CA LEU A 154 -7.58 20.87 11.61
C LEU A 154 -8.21 21.80 10.54
N ASN A 155 -7.68 23.00 10.36
CA ASN A 155 -8.26 23.98 9.43
C ASN A 155 -7.74 23.84 7.99
N LYS A 156 -6.50 23.38 7.84
CA LYS A 156 -5.86 23.28 6.52
C LYS A 156 -4.72 22.26 6.55
N TYR A 157 -4.62 21.43 5.52
CA TYR A 157 -3.41 20.67 5.25
C TYR A 157 -2.61 21.32 4.11
N SER A 158 -1.29 21.16 4.13
CA SER A 158 -0.43 21.65 3.06
C SER A 158 -0.11 20.51 2.11
N THR A 159 -0.40 20.69 0.83
CA THR A 159 -0.01 19.76 -0.24
C THR A 159 1.49 19.82 -0.53
N GLU A 160 2.17 20.87 -0.09
CA GLU A 160 3.63 21.02 -0.25
C GLU A 160 4.42 20.12 0.72
N THR A 161 3.83 19.80 1.88
CA THR A 161 4.50 19.06 2.96
C THR A 161 3.80 17.76 3.34
N SER A 162 2.61 17.50 2.81
CA SER A 162 1.84 16.29 3.10
C SER A 162 1.50 15.53 1.83
N HIS A 163 1.65 14.22 1.88
CA HIS A 163 1.42 13.35 0.72
C HIS A 163 0.23 12.41 0.98
N PRO A 164 -0.70 12.28 0.01
CA PRO A 164 -1.87 11.39 0.13
C PRO A 164 -1.59 9.94 -0.20
N GLY A 165 -0.43 9.62 -0.78
CA GLY A 165 -0.08 8.28 -1.28
C GLY A 165 0.69 7.42 -0.29
N PHE A 166 1.55 6.58 -0.80
CA PHE A 166 2.51 5.64 -0.22
C PHE A 166 1.89 4.43 0.50
N ALA A 167 1.25 4.61 1.66
CA ALA A 167 0.85 3.50 2.50
C ALA A 167 -0.42 3.84 3.29
N TRP A 168 -1.45 3.05 3.07
CA TRP A 168 -2.71 3.13 3.78
C TRP A 168 -3.13 1.76 4.28
N ALA A 169 -3.93 1.72 5.34
CA ALA A 169 -4.62 0.51 5.73
C ALA A 169 -6.06 0.82 6.14
N GLY A 170 -6.93 -0.15 5.94
CA GLY A 170 -8.34 -0.03 6.24
C GLY A 170 -8.98 -1.37 6.61
N ARG A 171 -10.12 -1.28 7.24
CA ARG A 171 -10.95 -2.44 7.53
C ARG A 171 -11.67 -2.88 6.26
N ARG A 172 -11.69 -4.17 6.00
CA ARG A 172 -12.33 -4.74 4.82
C ARG A 172 -13.82 -4.41 4.74
N ASP A 173 -14.55 -4.46 5.87
CA ASP A 173 -15.97 -4.12 5.94
C ASP A 173 -16.28 -2.68 5.56
N PHE A 174 -15.29 -1.80 5.61
CA PHE A 174 -15.37 -0.42 5.16
C PHE A 174 -14.99 -0.26 3.69
N LEU A 175 -13.99 -1.02 3.20
CA LEU A 175 -13.46 -0.91 1.83
C LEU A 175 -14.37 -1.58 0.78
N GLU A 176 -15.16 -2.57 1.15
CA GLU A 176 -16.06 -3.32 0.25
C GLU A 176 -17.48 -2.71 0.14
N ARG A 177 -17.71 -1.53 0.67
CA ARG A 177 -18.98 -0.79 0.54
C ARG A 177 -19.02 -0.03 -0.77
#